data_750812592ac92aa0571ce5f009295d16
#
_entry.id   750812592ac92aa0571ce5f009295d16
#
_cell.length_a   1.000
_cell.length_b   1.000
_cell.length_c   1.000
_cell.angle_alpha   90.00
_cell.angle_beta   90.00
_cell.angle_gamma   90.00
#
_symmetry.space_group_name_H-M   'P 1'
#
loop_
_entity.id
_entity.type
_entity.pdbx_description
1 polymer ?
#
loop_
_entity_poly.entity_id
_entity_poly.type
_entity_poly.pdbx_seq_one_letter_code
_entity_poly.pdbx_strand_id
1 'polypeptide(L)'
;DFRGTNLVVLSACQTAQGKITSEGVYGLQRAFKKAGVGTIVMSLWSVSDKTTSEFMTTFYERLADKNNAWNKRKAFEETKEIIRKKHPDPYLWAAFVMLD
;
A
#
# COMPACT_ATOMS: atom_id res chain seq x y z
N ASP A 1 7.97 15.25 10.50
CA ASP A 1 7.26 14.64 11.61
C ASP A 1 5.93 14.06 11.14
N PHE A 2 5.78 12.76 11.31
CA PHE A 2 4.60 12.03 10.87
C PHE A 2 3.63 11.70 12.00
N ARG A 3 3.83 12.27 13.16
CA ARG A 3 2.89 12.06 14.26
C ARG A 3 1.52 12.58 13.84
N GLY A 4 0.50 11.79 14.02
CA GLY A 4 -0.83 12.10 13.54
C GLY A 4 -1.12 11.57 12.15
N THR A 5 -0.10 11.09 11.43
CA THR A 5 -0.27 10.46 10.13
C THR A 5 -0.38 8.96 10.33
N ASN A 6 -1.54 8.39 9.99
CA ASN A 6 -1.76 6.98 10.19
C ASN A 6 -1.48 6.12 8.96
N LEU A 7 -1.24 6.76 7.82
CA LEU A 7 -1.07 6.06 6.57
C LEU A 7 -0.05 6.77 5.69
N VAL A 8 0.90 6.00 5.18
CA VAL A 8 1.87 6.48 4.18
C VAL A 8 1.81 5.54 2.99
N VAL A 9 1.83 6.11 1.79
CA VAL A 9 1.80 5.35 0.54
C VAL A 9 3.09 5.58 -0.22
N LEU A 10 3.77 4.50 -0.61
CA LEU A 10 5.05 4.57 -1.27
C LEU A 10 5.04 3.70 -2.53
N SER A 11 5.80 4.11 -3.54
CA SER A 11 6.00 3.28 -4.73
C SER A 11 7.36 2.58 -4.65
N ALA A 12 7.51 1.47 -5.38
CA ALA A 12 8.75 0.71 -5.39
C ALA A 12 9.93 1.54 -5.89
N CYS A 13 9.70 2.38 -6.87
CA CYS A 13 10.76 3.23 -7.43
C CYS A 13 11.36 4.16 -6.39
N GLN A 14 10.54 4.60 -5.46
CA GLN A 14 10.96 5.52 -4.41
C GLN A 14 11.58 4.82 -3.23
N THR A 15 11.22 3.55 -3.01
CA THR A 15 11.58 2.88 -1.77
C THR A 15 12.83 2.03 -1.90
N ALA A 16 13.07 1.40 -3.06
CA ALA A 16 14.12 0.40 -3.16
C ALA A 16 14.95 0.49 -4.43
N GLN A 17 14.65 1.43 -5.31
CA GLN A 17 15.40 1.61 -6.55
C GLN A 17 15.59 0.29 -7.32
N GLY A 18 14.50 -0.49 -7.40
CA GLY A 18 14.49 -1.72 -8.14
C GLY A 18 14.95 -2.96 -7.36
N LYS A 19 15.37 -2.80 -6.12
CA LYS A 19 15.77 -3.93 -5.28
C LYS A 19 14.97 -3.91 -3.99
N ILE A 20 14.09 -4.87 -3.84
CA ILE A 20 13.32 -5.04 -2.60
C ILE A 20 13.86 -6.28 -1.90
N THR A 21 14.38 -6.10 -0.70
CA THR A 21 14.78 -7.21 0.16
C THR A 21 13.95 -7.14 1.43
N SER A 22 13.79 -8.28 2.11
CA SER A 22 13.06 -8.29 3.37
C SER A 22 13.73 -7.36 4.39
N GLU A 23 15.05 -7.31 4.39
CA GLU A 23 15.80 -6.44 5.28
C GLU A 23 15.50 -4.96 5.00
N GLY A 24 15.46 -4.57 3.71
CA GLY A 24 15.12 -3.21 3.31
C GLY A 24 13.71 -2.83 3.72
N VAL A 25 12.76 -3.74 3.56
CA VAL A 25 11.37 -3.51 3.96
C VAL A 25 11.27 -3.32 5.47
N TYR A 26 11.95 -4.15 6.25
CA TYR A 26 11.96 -4.01 7.71
C TYR A 26 12.59 -2.70 8.16
N GLY A 27 13.68 -2.29 7.53
CA GLY A 27 14.33 -1.03 7.86
C GLY A 27 13.42 0.15 7.61
N LEU A 28 12.73 0.14 6.47
CA LEU A 28 11.79 1.18 6.10
C LEU A 28 10.61 1.23 7.07
N GLN A 29 10.03 0.08 7.38
CA GLN A 29 8.92 -0.01 8.33
C GLN A 29 9.33 0.55 9.69
N ARG A 30 10.50 0.17 10.17
CA ARG A 30 11.01 0.63 11.46
C ARG A 30 11.17 2.15 11.49
N ALA A 31 11.72 2.71 10.40
CA ALA A 31 11.94 4.14 10.31
C ALA A 31 10.62 4.91 10.37
N PHE A 32 9.61 4.46 9.63
CA PHE A 32 8.32 5.12 9.64
C PHE A 32 7.59 4.95 10.97
N LYS A 33 7.74 3.81 11.62
CA LYS A 33 7.17 3.60 12.95
C LYS A 33 7.79 4.54 13.98
N LYS A 34 9.07 4.76 13.90
CA LYS A 34 9.74 5.74 14.76
C LYS A 34 9.24 7.15 14.53
N ALA A 35 8.85 7.46 13.29
CA ALA A 35 8.31 8.77 12.94
C ALA A 35 6.83 8.92 13.29
N GLY A 36 6.19 7.88 13.81
CA GLY A 36 4.80 7.93 14.24
C GLY A 36 3.78 7.43 13.22
N VAL A 37 4.24 6.82 12.13
CA VAL A 37 3.33 6.28 11.10
C VAL A 37 2.84 4.91 11.54
N GLY A 38 1.52 4.70 11.52
CA GLY A 38 0.94 3.43 11.92
C GLY A 38 0.86 2.40 10.81
N THR A 39 0.67 2.83 9.57
CA THR A 39 0.42 1.92 8.45
C THR A 39 1.12 2.42 7.20
N ILE A 40 1.74 1.50 6.48
CA ILE A 40 2.43 1.80 5.22
C ILE A 40 1.83 0.91 4.13
N VAL A 41 1.42 1.51 3.02
CA VAL A 41 1.02 0.78 1.81
C VAL A 41 2.09 1.04 0.77
N MET A 42 2.64 -0.01 0.18
CA MET A 42 3.70 0.14 -0.79
C MET A 42 3.60 -0.94 -1.86
N SER A 43 4.23 -0.69 -3.00
CA SER A 43 4.39 -1.72 -4.01
C SER A 43 5.80 -2.29 -3.92
N LEU A 44 5.90 -3.61 -4.07
CA LEU A 44 7.18 -4.32 -3.97
C LEU A 44 7.99 -4.28 -5.26
N TRP A 45 7.33 -3.97 -6.37
CA TRP A 45 7.99 -3.77 -7.66
C TRP A 45 7.23 -2.70 -8.43
N SER A 46 7.85 -2.21 -9.51
CA SER A 46 7.24 -1.14 -10.30
C SER A 46 6.02 -1.65 -11.05
N VAL A 47 4.92 -0.93 -10.90
CA VAL A 47 3.72 -1.13 -11.71
C VAL A 47 3.41 0.19 -12.41
N SER A 48 2.60 0.16 -13.45
CA SER A 48 2.27 1.36 -14.20
C SER A 48 1.59 2.40 -13.31
N ASP A 49 1.77 3.67 -13.67
CA ASP A 49 1.11 4.76 -12.94
C ASP A 49 -0.40 4.61 -12.99
N LYS A 50 -0.93 4.11 -14.09
CA LYS A 50 -2.36 3.89 -14.25
C LYS A 50 -2.86 2.85 -13.22
N THR A 51 -2.18 1.72 -13.12
CA THR A 51 -2.56 0.67 -12.18
C THR A 51 -2.42 1.16 -10.73
N THR A 52 -1.35 1.87 -10.42
CA THR A 52 -1.12 2.43 -9.09
C THR A 52 -2.23 3.40 -8.74
N SER A 53 -2.57 4.31 -9.65
CA SER A 53 -3.64 5.28 -9.43
C SER A 53 -4.98 4.60 -9.21
N GLU A 54 -5.29 3.57 -10.00
CA GLU A 54 -6.52 2.82 -9.86
C GLU A 54 -6.58 2.12 -8.51
N PHE A 55 -5.47 1.50 -8.10
CA PHE A 55 -5.40 0.83 -6.80
C PHE A 55 -5.65 1.83 -5.67
N MET A 56 -4.98 2.97 -5.71
CA MET A 56 -5.08 3.94 -4.63
C MET A 56 -6.45 4.61 -4.58
N THR A 57 -7.03 4.91 -5.74
CA THR A 57 -8.38 5.45 -5.80
C THR A 57 -9.37 4.47 -5.18
N THR A 58 -9.28 3.21 -5.55
CA THR A 58 -10.16 2.17 -5.01
C THR A 58 -9.95 2.01 -3.51
N PHE A 59 -8.69 2.02 -3.07
CA PHE A 59 -8.37 1.89 -1.65
C PHE A 59 -9.01 3.01 -0.83
N TYR A 60 -8.88 4.26 -1.28
CA TYR A 60 -9.47 5.38 -0.56
C TYR A 60 -11.00 5.33 -0.57
N GLU A 61 -11.60 4.89 -1.67
CA GLU A 61 -13.04 4.69 -1.72
C GLU A 61 -13.51 3.62 -0.73
N ARG A 62 -12.78 2.50 -0.65
CA ARG A 62 -13.11 1.45 0.29
C ARG A 62 -12.89 1.91 1.74
N LEU A 63 -11.84 2.68 1.97
CA LEU A 63 -11.55 3.18 3.30
C LEU A 63 -12.66 4.11 3.81
N ALA A 64 -13.22 4.93 2.91
CA ALA A 64 -14.28 5.87 3.26
C ALA A 64 -15.66 5.24 3.31
N ASP A 65 -15.80 3.99 2.90
CA ASP A 65 -17.11 3.31 2.93
C ASP A 65 -17.57 3.14 4.36
N LYS A 66 -18.86 3.43 4.60
CA LYS A 66 -19.43 3.37 5.94
C LYS A 66 -19.30 2.00 6.59
N ASN A 67 -19.38 0.95 5.78
CA ASN A 67 -19.29 -0.43 6.29
C ASN A 67 -17.87 -0.77 6.75
N ASN A 68 -16.87 -0.04 6.28
CA ASN A 68 -15.49 -0.29 6.65
C ASN A 68 -15.02 0.56 7.83
N ALA A 69 -15.71 1.66 8.11
CA ALA A 69 -15.44 2.51 9.27
C ALA A 69 -13.94 2.85 9.40
N TRP A 70 -13.30 3.17 8.28
CA TRP A 70 -11.88 3.51 8.22
C TRP A 70 -10.93 2.37 8.65
N ASN A 71 -11.40 1.13 8.60
CA ASN A 71 -10.56 -0.03 8.85
C ASN A 71 -9.63 -0.23 7.64
N LYS A 72 -8.36 0.14 7.83
CA LYS A 72 -7.38 0.14 6.74
C LYS A 72 -7.13 -1.26 6.18
N ARG A 73 -7.01 -2.26 7.07
CA ARG A 73 -6.75 -3.64 6.62
C ARG A 73 -7.91 -4.17 5.79
N LYS A 74 -9.14 -3.95 6.23
CA LYS A 74 -10.32 -4.40 5.50
C LYS A 74 -10.42 -3.72 4.14
N ALA A 75 -10.21 -2.40 4.10
CA ALA A 75 -10.23 -1.65 2.86
C ALA A 75 -9.15 -2.14 1.90
N PHE A 76 -7.97 -2.44 2.41
CA PHE A 76 -6.86 -2.94 1.60
C PHE A 76 -7.19 -4.30 0.98
N GLU A 77 -7.71 -5.22 1.78
CA GLU A 77 -8.07 -6.56 1.29
C GLU A 77 -9.17 -6.49 0.23
N GLU A 78 -10.17 -5.65 0.44
CA GLU A 78 -11.22 -5.44 -0.55
C GLU A 78 -10.67 -4.84 -1.84
N THR A 79 -9.75 -3.90 -1.72
CA THR A 79 -9.12 -3.27 -2.87
C THR A 79 -8.35 -4.30 -3.70
N LYS A 80 -7.55 -5.14 -3.03
CA LYS A 80 -6.81 -6.18 -3.73
C LYS A 80 -7.75 -7.12 -4.49
N GLU A 81 -8.86 -7.48 -3.88
CA GLU A 81 -9.84 -8.36 -4.53
C GLU A 81 -10.46 -7.70 -5.76
N ILE A 82 -10.82 -6.42 -5.67
CA ILE A 82 -11.38 -5.67 -6.78
C ILE A 82 -10.38 -5.57 -7.93
N ILE A 83 -9.14 -5.20 -7.60
CA ILE A 83 -8.09 -5.05 -8.61
C ILE A 83 -7.75 -6.40 -9.24
N ARG A 84 -7.70 -7.47 -8.44
CA ARG A 84 -7.44 -8.81 -8.96
C ARG A 84 -8.48 -9.24 -9.98
N LYS A 85 -9.74 -8.89 -9.76
CA LYS A 85 -10.82 -9.24 -10.71
C LYS A 85 -10.71 -8.44 -12.00
N LYS A 86 -10.29 -7.17 -11.92
CA LYS A 86 -10.10 -6.33 -13.10
C LYS A 86 -8.84 -6.68 -13.87
N HIS A 87 -7.79 -7.04 -13.16
CA HIS A 87 -6.47 -7.31 -13.71
C HIS A 87 -5.94 -8.60 -13.09
N PRO A 88 -6.32 -9.76 -13.65
CA PRO A 88 -5.95 -11.06 -13.03
C PRO A 88 -4.45 -11.34 -12.97
N ASP A 89 -3.64 -10.61 -13.74
CA ASP A 89 -2.20 -10.80 -13.74
C ASP A 89 -1.62 -10.48 -12.35
N PRO A 90 -1.01 -11.47 -11.66
CA PRO A 90 -0.45 -11.22 -10.33
C PRO A 90 0.60 -10.12 -10.28
N TYR A 91 1.28 -9.85 -11.40
CA TYR A 91 2.24 -8.75 -11.46
C TYR A 91 1.60 -7.41 -11.07
N LEU A 92 0.32 -7.25 -11.36
CA LEU A 92 -0.37 -5.98 -11.13
C LEU A 92 -0.92 -5.88 -9.70
N TRP A 93 -1.65 -6.90 -9.23
CA TRP A 93 -2.34 -6.77 -7.95
C TRP A 93 -1.51 -7.28 -6.77
N ALA A 94 -0.64 -8.23 -6.99
CA ALA A 94 0.16 -8.80 -5.90
C ALA A 94 1.34 -7.91 -5.52
N ALA A 95 1.62 -6.86 -6.29
CA ALA A 95 2.70 -5.94 -5.99
C ALA A 95 2.46 -5.16 -4.69
N PHE A 96 1.21 -4.94 -4.33
CA PHE A 96 0.87 -4.05 -3.21
C PHE A 96 0.81 -4.80 -1.90
N VAL A 97 1.45 -4.23 -0.87
CA VAL A 97 1.44 -4.81 0.48
C VAL A 97 1.13 -3.71 1.48
N MET A 98 0.61 -4.12 2.62
CA MET A 98 0.33 -3.23 3.74
C MET A 98 1.14 -3.69 4.94
N LEU A 99 1.85 -2.76 5.57
CA LEU A 99 2.64 -3.00 6.76
C LEU A 99 2.06 -2.19 7.91
N ASP A 100 1.72 -2.85 8.99
CA ASP A 100 1.23 -2.23 10.22
C ASP A 100 1.77 -2.95 11.47
#